data_1271e70c61af3f354d5735ad7732b783
#
_entry.id   1271e70c61af3f354d5735ad7732b783
#
_cell.length_a   1.000
_cell.length_b   1.000
_cell.length_c   1.000
_cell.angle_alpha   90.00
_cell.angle_beta   90.00
_cell.angle_gamma   90.00
#
_symmetry.space_group_name_H-M   'P 1'
#
loop_
_entity.id
_entity.type
_entity.pdbx_description
1 polymer ?
#
loop_
_entity_poly.entity_id
_entity_poly.type
_entity_poly.pdbx_seq_one_letter_code
_entity_poly.pdbx_strand_id
1 'polypeptide(L)'
;MKKFITVLFVCFGLATYGQTTINPDTVCANAVGEQYFVTNTPTSTYNWTITGGGGALQTGQGTNSITVDWGGVSGLYPNAVEVIESNAAGCPGAPILLDVFVLLLSGNNVGPFCVGDPTTALVGNPAGGTWSGTGVVANAFQPSTAGVGNYVLTYSMGGCNTTINVTVNNGPVTGPIQHF
;
A
#
# COMPACT_ATOMS: atom_id res chain seq x y z
N MET A 1 -4.62 -22.44 29.52
CA MET A 1 -3.29 -22.21 28.95
C MET A 1 -3.46 -21.19 27.81
N LYS A 2 -2.91 -19.97 27.97
CA LYS A 2 -2.94 -18.97 26.89
C LYS A 2 -1.99 -19.44 25.79
N LYS A 3 -2.53 -19.89 24.64
CA LYS A 3 -1.71 -20.18 23.48
C LYS A 3 -1.34 -18.83 22.83
N PHE A 4 -0.07 -18.46 22.92
CA PHE A 4 0.48 -17.38 22.12
C PHE A 4 0.53 -17.86 20.66
N ILE A 5 -0.20 -17.20 19.79
CA ILE A 5 -0.10 -17.43 18.36
C ILE A 5 1.07 -16.61 17.86
N THR A 6 2.16 -17.30 17.57
CA THR A 6 3.27 -16.71 16.82
C THR A 6 2.91 -16.84 15.35
N VAL A 7 2.50 -15.75 14.75
CA VAL A 7 2.32 -15.66 13.31
C VAL A 7 3.71 -15.52 12.71
N LEU A 8 4.21 -16.53 11.99
CA LEU A 8 5.55 -16.56 11.40
C LEU A 8 5.45 -16.32 9.88
N PHE A 9 6.15 -15.29 9.40
CA PHE A 9 6.30 -14.99 7.97
C PHE A 9 7.40 -15.85 7.34
N VAL A 10 7.10 -16.47 6.22
CA VAL A 10 8.12 -17.03 5.32
C VAL A 10 8.14 -16.20 4.05
N CYS A 11 9.24 -15.53 3.83
CA CYS A 11 9.56 -14.70 2.69
C CYS A 11 9.80 -15.56 1.44
N PHE A 12 9.06 -15.35 0.35
CA PHE A 12 9.52 -15.70 -0.98
C PHE A 12 9.56 -14.43 -1.81
N GLY A 13 10.80 -14.00 -2.13
CA GLY A 13 11.10 -12.95 -3.10
C GLY A 13 10.92 -11.52 -2.61
N LEU A 14 11.96 -10.98 -1.94
CA LEU A 14 12.36 -9.57 -1.86
C LEU A 14 11.27 -8.49 -1.58
N ALA A 15 10.29 -8.80 -0.76
CA ALA A 15 9.61 -7.80 0.04
C ALA A 15 9.51 -8.38 1.44
N THR A 16 10.36 -7.93 2.34
CA THR A 16 10.22 -8.20 3.78
C THR A 16 9.01 -7.41 4.26
N TYR A 17 7.83 -7.95 4.04
CA TYR A 17 6.67 -7.51 4.80
C TYR A 17 6.88 -8.07 6.20
N GLY A 18 7.43 -7.20 7.07
CA GLY A 18 7.47 -7.50 8.47
C GLY A 18 6.04 -7.80 8.91
N GLN A 19 5.83 -8.99 9.48
CA GLN A 19 4.61 -9.21 10.22
C GLN A 19 4.45 -8.09 11.22
N THR A 20 3.43 -7.31 11.05
CA THR A 20 2.97 -6.48 12.15
C THR A 20 2.26 -7.41 13.12
N THR A 21 2.90 -7.70 14.26
CA THR A 21 2.20 -8.22 15.43
C THR A 21 1.26 -7.16 16.00
N ILE A 22 1.11 -6.05 15.28
CA ILE A 22 0.29 -4.89 15.63
C ILE A 22 -1.02 -5.04 14.85
N ASN A 23 -2.10 -5.13 15.58
CA ASN A 23 -3.46 -5.02 15.09
C ASN A 23 -3.84 -3.51 15.10
N PRO A 24 -4.25 -2.88 13.97
CA PRO A 24 -4.60 -3.52 12.69
C PRO A 24 -3.40 -3.80 11.77
N ASP A 25 -3.55 -4.83 10.91
CA ASP A 25 -2.69 -5.00 9.74
C ASP A 25 -2.98 -3.91 8.70
N THR A 26 -1.96 -3.43 7.99
CA THR A 26 -2.13 -2.37 6.99
C THR A 26 -1.83 -2.91 5.60
N VAL A 27 -2.83 -2.86 4.73
CA VAL A 27 -2.74 -3.29 3.34
C VAL A 27 -2.98 -2.12 2.39
N CYS A 28 -2.42 -2.18 1.19
CA CYS A 28 -2.66 -1.16 0.18
C CYS A 28 -4.06 -1.33 -0.44
N ALA A 29 -4.70 -0.22 -0.78
CA ALA A 29 -5.94 -0.26 -1.54
C ALA A 29 -5.72 -0.97 -2.89
N ASN A 30 -6.64 -1.87 -3.24
CA ASN A 30 -6.57 -2.78 -4.39
C ASN A 30 -5.37 -3.75 -4.36
N ALA A 31 -4.84 -4.07 -3.17
CA ALA A 31 -3.82 -5.11 -3.04
C ALA A 31 -4.40 -6.47 -3.44
N VAL A 32 -3.59 -7.27 -4.13
CA VAL A 32 -3.97 -8.60 -4.60
C VAL A 32 -3.03 -9.65 -4.03
N GLY A 33 -3.58 -10.80 -3.64
CA GLY A 33 -2.80 -11.94 -3.16
C GLY A 33 -2.13 -11.74 -1.80
N GLU A 34 -2.67 -10.85 -0.93
CA GLU A 34 -2.18 -10.70 0.45
C GLU A 34 -2.33 -12.01 1.20
N GLN A 35 -1.25 -12.44 1.88
CA GLN A 35 -1.20 -13.74 2.54
C GLN A 35 -1.47 -13.63 4.03
N TYR A 36 -2.40 -14.44 4.52
CA TYR A 36 -2.67 -14.63 5.94
C TYR A 36 -2.49 -16.10 6.30
N PHE A 37 -1.91 -16.37 7.46
CA PHE A 37 -1.72 -17.73 7.92
C PHE A 37 -1.67 -17.85 9.44
N VAL A 38 -1.96 -19.05 9.91
CA VAL A 38 -1.78 -19.47 11.29
C VAL A 38 -0.84 -20.68 11.35
N THR A 39 -0.28 -20.95 12.53
CA THR A 39 0.53 -22.14 12.73
C THR A 39 -0.28 -23.38 12.38
N ASN A 40 0.27 -24.23 11.51
CA ASN A 40 -0.39 -25.46 11.13
C ASN A 40 -0.41 -26.47 12.29
N THR A 41 -1.60 -26.94 12.65
CA THR A 41 -1.80 -28.09 13.55
C THR A 41 -2.13 -29.31 12.70
N PRO A 42 -1.34 -30.38 12.75
CA PRO A 42 -1.61 -31.58 11.95
C PRO A 42 -3.04 -32.10 12.18
N THR A 43 -3.72 -32.47 11.08
CA THR A 43 -5.10 -33.01 11.06
C THR A 43 -6.21 -31.99 11.39
N SER A 44 -5.87 -30.73 11.68
CA SER A 44 -6.86 -29.66 11.83
C SER A 44 -7.30 -29.11 10.47
N THR A 45 -8.49 -28.55 10.45
CA THR A 45 -9.06 -27.77 9.35
C THR A 45 -9.29 -26.33 9.79
N TYR A 46 -9.29 -25.40 8.83
CA TYR A 46 -9.36 -23.97 9.13
C TYR A 46 -10.49 -23.33 8.33
N ASN A 47 -11.41 -22.71 9.01
CA ASN A 47 -12.49 -21.94 8.38
C ASN A 47 -12.16 -20.46 8.46
N TRP A 48 -11.93 -19.84 7.30
CA TRP A 48 -11.61 -18.44 7.16
C TRP A 48 -12.84 -17.64 6.72
N THR A 49 -13.01 -16.48 7.33
CA THR A 49 -14.05 -15.51 6.96
C THR A 49 -13.39 -14.16 6.72
N ILE A 50 -13.68 -13.53 5.58
CA ILE A 50 -13.20 -12.19 5.25
C ILE A 50 -14.41 -11.27 5.21
N THR A 51 -14.34 -10.13 5.93
CA THR A 51 -15.44 -9.16 6.04
C THR A 51 -14.94 -7.73 5.86
N GLY A 52 -15.74 -6.90 5.22
CA GLY A 52 -15.40 -5.48 5.00
C GLY A 52 -14.25 -5.25 4.03
N GLY A 53 -13.88 -4.00 3.84
CA GLY A 53 -12.72 -3.58 3.03
C GLY A 53 -12.75 -3.98 1.56
N GLY A 54 -13.84 -4.54 1.06
CA GLY A 54 -13.89 -5.18 -0.25
C GLY A 54 -13.03 -6.43 -0.33
N GLY A 55 -12.68 -7.02 0.82
CA GLY A 55 -11.86 -8.22 0.92
C GLY A 55 -12.54 -9.44 0.31
N ALA A 56 -11.81 -10.18 -0.51
CA ALA A 56 -12.26 -11.39 -1.17
C ALA A 56 -11.22 -12.50 -1.00
N LEU A 57 -11.63 -13.59 -0.34
CA LEU A 57 -10.79 -14.78 -0.22
C LEU A 57 -10.61 -15.42 -1.59
N GLN A 58 -9.37 -15.59 -2.02
CA GLN A 58 -9.03 -16.15 -3.34
C GLN A 58 -8.71 -17.63 -3.25
N THR A 59 -7.84 -18.02 -2.33
CA THR A 59 -7.39 -19.41 -2.19
C THR A 59 -7.20 -19.79 -0.72
N GLY A 60 -7.12 -21.08 -0.45
CA GLY A 60 -6.64 -21.63 0.83
C GLY A 60 -7.71 -21.93 1.87
N GLN A 61 -9.00 -21.75 1.56
CA GLN A 61 -10.07 -22.16 2.49
C GLN A 61 -9.92 -23.64 2.90
N GLY A 62 -10.01 -23.91 4.19
CA GLY A 62 -9.79 -25.24 4.77
C GLY A 62 -8.34 -25.52 5.18
N THR A 63 -7.38 -24.68 4.77
CA THR A 63 -5.96 -24.82 5.11
C THR A 63 -5.51 -23.74 6.10
N ASN A 64 -4.30 -23.88 6.65
CA ASN A 64 -3.73 -22.91 7.58
C ASN A 64 -3.24 -21.60 6.94
N SER A 65 -3.38 -21.45 5.62
CA SER A 65 -2.95 -20.25 4.87
C SER A 65 -3.91 -19.90 3.76
N ILE A 66 -4.19 -18.62 3.60
CA ILE A 66 -5.07 -18.09 2.56
C ILE A 66 -4.42 -16.95 1.80
N THR A 67 -4.98 -16.63 0.64
CA THR A 67 -4.73 -15.37 -0.07
C THR A 67 -6.02 -14.57 -0.17
N VAL A 68 -5.89 -13.25 -0.01
CA VAL A 68 -7.01 -12.30 -0.02
C VAL A 68 -6.69 -11.14 -0.95
N ASP A 69 -7.65 -10.76 -1.77
CA ASP A 69 -7.60 -9.49 -2.51
C ASP A 69 -8.41 -8.45 -1.75
N TRP A 70 -7.89 -7.23 -1.64
CA TRP A 70 -8.54 -6.14 -0.94
C TRP A 70 -9.11 -5.10 -1.91
N GLY A 71 -10.19 -4.42 -1.49
CA GLY A 71 -10.81 -3.37 -2.28
C GLY A 71 -10.09 -2.02 -2.20
N GLY A 72 -10.62 -1.03 -2.92
CA GLY A 72 -10.03 0.31 -3.04
C GLY A 72 -10.55 1.34 -2.03
N VAL A 73 -11.43 0.97 -1.10
CA VAL A 73 -11.99 1.91 -0.12
C VAL A 73 -11.12 1.95 1.12
N SER A 74 -10.53 3.12 1.39
CA SER A 74 -9.69 3.31 2.57
C SER A 74 -10.51 3.31 3.86
N GLY A 75 -9.98 2.68 4.90
CA GLY A 75 -10.60 2.65 6.21
C GLY A 75 -10.12 1.52 7.09
N LEU A 76 -10.49 1.60 8.38
CA LEU A 76 -10.30 0.53 9.34
C LEU A 76 -11.51 -0.43 9.27
N TYR A 77 -11.23 -1.71 9.11
CA TYR A 77 -12.21 -2.80 9.10
C TYR A 77 -11.94 -3.73 10.28
N PRO A 78 -12.67 -3.56 11.39
CA PRO A 78 -12.51 -4.40 12.57
C PRO A 78 -12.89 -5.84 12.27
N ASN A 79 -12.10 -6.78 12.77
CA ASN A 79 -12.30 -8.22 12.60
C ASN A 79 -12.44 -8.63 11.12
N ALA A 80 -11.71 -7.96 10.24
CA ALA A 80 -11.83 -8.17 8.80
C ALA A 80 -11.35 -9.56 8.36
N VAL A 81 -10.41 -10.15 9.08
CA VAL A 81 -9.95 -11.52 8.88
C VAL A 81 -10.26 -12.33 10.13
N GLU A 82 -11.02 -13.39 9.96
CA GLU A 82 -11.32 -14.35 11.03
C GLU A 82 -10.88 -15.75 10.62
N VAL A 83 -10.33 -16.51 11.55
CA VAL A 83 -10.07 -17.95 11.37
C VAL A 83 -10.55 -18.75 12.58
N ILE A 84 -11.23 -19.86 12.30
CA ILE A 84 -11.62 -20.86 13.29
C ILE A 84 -10.95 -22.17 12.92
N GLU A 85 -10.07 -22.67 13.78
CA GLU A 85 -9.47 -23.99 13.66
C GLU A 85 -10.41 -25.06 14.26
N SER A 86 -10.61 -26.16 13.55
CA SER A 86 -11.30 -27.35 14.06
C SER A 86 -10.34 -28.52 14.07
N ASN A 87 -10.35 -29.29 15.18
CA ASN A 87 -9.51 -30.48 15.31
C ASN A 87 -10.03 -31.65 14.45
N ALA A 88 -9.28 -32.77 14.43
CA ALA A 88 -9.65 -33.99 13.68
C ALA A 88 -11.02 -34.60 14.06
N ALA A 89 -11.52 -34.31 15.27
CA ALA A 89 -12.85 -34.73 15.69
C ALA A 89 -13.97 -33.77 15.26
N GLY A 90 -13.62 -32.67 14.56
CA GLY A 90 -14.56 -31.65 14.12
C GLY A 90 -14.94 -30.64 15.19
N CYS A 91 -14.25 -30.61 16.34
CA CYS A 91 -14.53 -29.66 17.42
C CYS A 91 -13.88 -28.32 17.10
N PRO A 92 -14.65 -27.21 16.97
CA PRO A 92 -14.09 -25.88 16.69
C PRO A 92 -13.42 -25.26 17.91
N GLY A 93 -12.36 -24.55 17.70
CA GLY A 93 -11.70 -23.65 18.66
C GLY A 93 -12.38 -22.28 18.74
N ALA A 94 -11.81 -21.40 19.54
CA ALA A 94 -12.22 -20.00 19.58
C ALA A 94 -11.78 -19.29 18.28
N PRO A 95 -12.57 -18.33 17.76
CA PRO A 95 -12.18 -17.54 16.61
C PRO A 95 -10.95 -16.66 16.93
N ILE A 96 -10.10 -16.49 15.94
CA ILE A 96 -8.97 -15.55 15.94
C ILE A 96 -9.30 -14.46 14.97
N LEU A 97 -9.17 -13.21 15.43
CA LEU A 97 -9.63 -12.04 14.73
C LEU A 97 -8.47 -11.09 14.48
N LEU A 98 -8.45 -10.47 13.30
CA LEU A 98 -7.48 -9.46 12.89
C LEU A 98 -8.23 -8.29 12.27
N ASP A 99 -7.92 -7.08 12.77
CA ASP A 99 -8.37 -5.84 12.14
C ASP A 99 -7.48 -5.53 10.94
N VAL A 100 -8.06 -4.99 9.87
CA VAL A 100 -7.31 -4.58 8.68
C VAL A 100 -7.58 -3.11 8.38
N PHE A 101 -6.52 -2.35 8.14
CA PHE A 101 -6.59 -0.99 7.64
C PHE A 101 -6.21 -0.95 6.16
N VAL A 102 -7.18 -0.65 5.29
CA VAL A 102 -6.92 -0.45 3.86
C VAL A 102 -6.43 0.98 3.65
N LEU A 103 -5.20 1.12 3.15
CA LEU A 103 -4.54 2.40 2.91
C LEU A 103 -4.63 2.80 1.43
N LEU A 104 -5.39 3.86 1.15
CA LEU A 104 -5.44 4.49 -0.19
C LEU A 104 -4.56 5.73 -0.20
N LEU A 105 -3.57 5.76 -1.10
CA LEU A 105 -2.71 6.91 -1.30
C LEU A 105 -3.17 7.73 -2.50
N SER A 106 -3.01 9.05 -2.40
CA SER A 106 -3.17 9.97 -3.52
C SER A 106 -2.14 11.10 -3.45
N GLY A 107 -1.85 11.71 -4.59
CA GLY A 107 -0.99 12.89 -4.68
C GLY A 107 -1.73 14.04 -5.37
N ASN A 108 -1.34 15.28 -5.03
CA ASN A 108 -1.83 16.45 -5.76
C ASN A 108 -1.24 16.48 -7.18
N ASN A 109 -2.07 16.78 -8.17
CA ASN A 109 -1.57 17.09 -9.50
C ASN A 109 -0.87 18.44 -9.50
N VAL A 110 0.33 18.50 -10.04
CA VAL A 110 1.15 19.72 -10.17
C VAL A 110 1.62 19.88 -11.60
N GLY A 111 1.82 21.13 -12.01
CA GLY A 111 2.26 21.46 -13.37
C GLY A 111 1.10 21.64 -14.37
N PRO A 112 1.37 21.76 -15.69
CA PRO A 112 2.72 21.73 -16.28
C PRO A 112 3.59 22.90 -15.81
N PHE A 113 4.91 22.70 -15.79
CA PHE A 113 5.90 23.70 -15.42
C PHE A 113 6.71 24.17 -16.62
N CYS A 114 7.29 25.38 -16.51
CA CYS A 114 8.45 25.79 -17.28
C CYS A 114 9.74 25.46 -16.50
N VAL A 115 10.86 25.22 -17.19
CA VAL A 115 12.13 24.86 -16.55
C VAL A 115 12.64 25.90 -15.54
N GLY A 116 12.22 27.16 -15.67
CA GLY A 116 12.57 28.27 -14.76
C GLY A 116 11.57 28.51 -13.63
N ASP A 117 10.53 27.71 -13.52
CA ASP A 117 9.52 27.91 -12.49
C ASP A 117 10.07 27.60 -11.08
N PRO A 118 9.51 28.23 -10.04
CA PRO A 118 9.93 28.01 -8.67
C PRO A 118 9.62 26.59 -8.20
N THR A 119 10.37 26.16 -7.18
CA THR A 119 10.13 24.88 -6.48
C THR A 119 8.72 24.84 -5.92
N THR A 120 8.01 23.74 -6.16
CA THR A 120 6.62 23.53 -5.75
C THR A 120 6.52 22.37 -4.77
N ALA A 121 5.85 22.56 -3.63
CA ALA A 121 5.61 21.52 -2.65
C ALA A 121 4.70 20.43 -3.22
N LEU A 122 5.08 19.17 -2.99
CA LEU A 122 4.27 18.01 -3.31
C LEU A 122 3.48 17.59 -2.08
N VAL A 123 2.19 17.37 -2.25
CA VAL A 123 1.28 16.99 -1.18
C VAL A 123 0.75 15.59 -1.45
N GLY A 124 1.00 14.68 -0.51
CA GLY A 124 0.43 13.33 -0.50
C GLY A 124 -0.70 13.22 0.52
N ASN A 125 -1.65 12.37 0.26
CA ASN A 125 -2.75 12.07 1.18
C ASN A 125 -2.89 10.53 1.36
N PRO A 126 -2.90 10.04 2.61
CA PRO A 126 -2.67 10.75 3.88
C PRO A 126 -1.30 11.42 3.93
N ALA A 127 -1.14 12.46 4.75
CA ALA A 127 0.14 13.13 4.95
C ALA A 127 1.12 12.26 5.74
N GLY A 128 2.43 12.49 5.59
CA GLY A 128 3.49 11.80 6.35
C GLY A 128 4.32 10.81 5.54
N GLY A 129 3.97 10.58 4.28
CA GLY A 129 4.79 9.80 3.35
C GLY A 129 5.93 10.61 2.72
N THR A 130 6.64 9.99 1.79
CA THR A 130 7.79 10.58 1.10
C THR A 130 7.58 10.57 -0.40
N TRP A 131 7.97 11.68 -1.04
CA TRP A 131 8.02 11.81 -2.49
C TRP A 131 9.39 11.46 -3.04
N SER A 132 9.42 10.78 -4.18
CA SER A 132 10.63 10.44 -4.91
C SER A 132 10.43 10.57 -6.42
N GLY A 133 11.54 10.69 -7.14
CA GLY A 133 11.57 10.84 -8.60
C GLY A 133 12.52 11.95 -9.04
N THR A 134 12.74 12.05 -10.35
CA THR A 134 13.64 13.09 -10.91
C THR A 134 13.09 14.48 -10.59
N GLY A 135 13.94 15.37 -10.08
CA GLY A 135 13.57 16.73 -9.70
C GLY A 135 12.89 16.85 -8.33
N VAL A 136 12.75 15.74 -7.57
CA VAL A 136 12.21 15.78 -6.20
C VAL A 136 13.33 16.01 -5.20
N VAL A 137 13.19 17.04 -4.37
CA VAL A 137 14.09 17.37 -3.26
C VAL A 137 13.25 17.75 -2.05
N ALA A 138 13.44 17.06 -0.92
CA ALA A 138 12.73 17.33 0.35
C ALA A 138 11.20 17.44 0.19
N ASN A 139 10.58 16.50 -0.53
CA ASN A 139 9.14 16.47 -0.83
C ASN A 139 8.64 17.69 -1.65
N ALA A 140 9.52 18.31 -2.41
CA ALA A 140 9.16 19.38 -3.35
C ALA A 140 9.72 19.09 -4.74
N PHE A 141 9.03 19.50 -5.77
CA PHE A 141 9.47 19.37 -7.15
C PHE A 141 10.20 20.63 -7.61
N GLN A 142 11.39 20.46 -8.16
CA GLN A 142 12.24 21.52 -8.70
C GLN A 142 12.36 21.36 -10.22
N PRO A 143 11.61 22.17 -11.01
CA PRO A 143 11.63 22.05 -12.46
C PRO A 143 13.01 22.25 -13.09
N SER A 144 13.81 23.17 -12.54
CA SER A 144 15.18 23.44 -13.02
C SER A 144 16.14 22.25 -12.80
N THR A 145 15.94 21.46 -11.77
CA THR A 145 16.73 20.25 -11.48
C THR A 145 16.26 19.08 -12.35
N ALA A 146 14.97 18.98 -12.60
CA ALA A 146 14.40 17.95 -13.47
C ALA A 146 14.82 18.15 -14.92
N GLY A 147 14.82 19.41 -15.41
CA GLY A 147 14.97 19.75 -16.81
C GLY A 147 13.67 19.57 -17.60
N VAL A 148 13.75 19.78 -18.92
CA VAL A 148 12.60 19.62 -19.82
C VAL A 148 12.29 18.13 -20.03
N GLY A 149 11.02 17.73 -19.86
CA GLY A 149 10.61 16.33 -20.03
C GLY A 149 9.29 15.99 -19.32
N ASN A 150 8.95 14.71 -19.37
CA ASN A 150 7.84 14.12 -18.64
C ASN A 150 8.39 13.20 -17.55
N TYR A 151 7.89 13.34 -16.33
CA TYR A 151 8.38 12.65 -15.16
C TYR A 151 7.25 11.96 -14.42
N VAL A 152 7.55 10.78 -13.87
CA VAL A 152 6.67 10.07 -12.93
C VAL A 152 7.25 10.28 -11.54
N LEU A 153 6.46 10.89 -10.66
CA LEU A 153 6.82 11.06 -9.26
C LEU A 153 6.03 10.08 -8.42
N THR A 154 6.67 9.48 -7.43
CA THR A 154 6.08 8.45 -6.57
C THR A 154 5.94 8.97 -5.15
N TYR A 155 4.75 8.83 -4.59
CA TYR A 155 4.46 9.03 -3.18
C TYR A 155 4.37 7.69 -2.48
N SER A 156 5.14 7.51 -1.40
CA SER A 156 5.25 6.26 -0.65
C SER A 156 4.92 6.45 0.82
N MET A 157 4.10 5.56 1.37
CA MET A 157 3.75 5.54 2.79
C MET A 157 3.25 4.14 3.19
N GLY A 158 3.69 3.63 4.35
CA GLY A 158 3.20 2.36 4.91
C GLY A 158 3.39 1.15 3.98
N GLY A 159 4.42 1.14 3.15
CA GLY A 159 4.64 0.07 2.14
C GLY A 159 3.84 0.27 0.85
N CYS A 160 2.90 1.21 0.80
CA CYS A 160 2.09 1.51 -0.37
C CYS A 160 2.70 2.64 -1.20
N ASN A 161 2.36 2.66 -2.50
CA ASN A 161 2.84 3.65 -3.44
C ASN A 161 1.71 4.17 -4.32
N THR A 162 1.78 5.45 -4.70
CA THR A 162 0.97 6.04 -5.77
C THR A 162 1.83 6.97 -6.61
N THR A 163 1.43 7.26 -7.83
CA THR A 163 2.22 8.09 -8.76
C THR A 163 1.41 9.24 -9.32
N ILE A 164 2.13 10.32 -9.65
CA ILE A 164 1.61 11.43 -10.45
C ILE A 164 2.54 11.67 -11.65
N ASN A 165 1.99 12.22 -12.72
CA ASN A 165 2.76 12.63 -13.90
C ASN A 165 3.00 14.16 -13.86
N VAL A 166 4.22 14.57 -14.14
CA VAL A 166 4.63 15.99 -14.18
C VAL A 166 5.32 16.27 -15.49
N THR A 167 4.94 17.36 -16.15
CA THR A 167 5.56 17.83 -17.40
C THR A 167 6.31 19.13 -17.16
N VAL A 168 7.53 19.20 -17.64
CA VAL A 168 8.36 20.42 -17.65
C VAL A 168 8.64 20.82 -19.11
N ASN A 169 8.30 22.04 -19.46
CA ASN A 169 8.45 22.61 -20.81
C ASN A 169 9.61 23.63 -20.86
N ASN A 170 10.09 23.89 -22.06
CA ASN A 170 10.95 25.05 -22.27
C ASN A 170 10.19 26.36 -21.98
N GLY A 171 10.87 27.33 -21.41
CA GLY A 171 10.38 28.68 -21.35
C GLY A 171 10.35 29.33 -22.77
N PRO A 172 9.55 30.39 -22.95
CA PRO A 172 9.56 31.13 -24.20
C PRO A 172 10.92 31.78 -24.45
N VAL A 173 11.40 31.71 -25.71
CA VAL A 173 12.60 32.41 -26.14
C VAL A 173 12.18 33.69 -26.82
N THR A 174 12.40 34.81 -26.15
CA THR A 174 12.15 36.14 -26.76
C THR A 174 13.37 36.59 -27.58
N GLY A 175 13.17 36.88 -28.83
CA GLY A 175 14.22 37.46 -29.69
C GLY A 175 14.56 38.90 -29.29
N PRO A 176 15.68 39.46 -29.81
CA PRO A 176 16.05 40.83 -29.53
C PRO A 176 15.01 41.80 -30.10
N ILE A 177 14.79 42.91 -29.40
CA ILE A 177 13.98 44.02 -29.92
C ILE A 177 14.72 44.63 -31.13
N GLN A 178 14.03 44.68 -32.27
CA GLN A 178 14.55 45.31 -33.47
C GLN A 178 13.90 46.68 -33.65
N HIS A 179 14.71 47.67 -34.03
CA HIS A 179 14.26 49.02 -34.41
C HIS A 179 14.42 49.18 -35.91
N PHE A 180 13.41 49.68 -36.58
CA PHE A 180 13.40 50.02 -37.99
C PHE A 180 13.63 51.52 -38.15
#